data_c4fda54f69147800d1daa13f3bcc0e34
#
_entry.id   c4fda54f69147800d1daa13f3bcc0e34
#
_cell.length_a   1.000
_cell.length_b   1.000
_cell.length_c   1.000
_cell.angle_alpha   90.00
_cell.angle_beta   90.00
_cell.angle_gamma   90.00
#
_symmetry.space_group_name_H-M   'P 1'
#
loop_
_entity.id
_entity.type
_entity.pdbx_description
1 polymer ?
#
loop_
_entity_poly.entity_id
_entity_poly.type
_entity_poly.pdbx_seq_one_letter_code
_entity_poly.pdbx_strand_id
1 'polypeptide(L)'
;MSISSHLAEVQQAITECEKEAGREDGSVTLIAVSKTFDADTVDKALMAGQRVFGENKVQEAKGKWPQLREKYDDVELHLIGPLQSNKAKDAVALFDVIHSIDRKKIARAIRVEMEKQSKELGLFIQINTGAEPQKAGILPDDADDFIGFCQVELGLNVRGLMCIPPFDEDPKPHFKMLRKIAKRNDIRELSMGMSSDYREAIKQGATFVRVGSAIFGHREKKK
;
A
#
# COMPACT_ATOMS: atom_id res chain seq x y z
N MET A 1 0.55 -0.20 26.61
CA MET A 1 -0.35 -1.05 25.79
C MET A 1 0.51 -1.92 24.87
N SER A 2 0.04 -3.10 24.49
CA SER A 2 0.77 -4.04 23.62
C SER A 2 0.46 -3.81 22.15
N ILE A 3 1.30 -4.32 21.23
CA ILE A 3 1.00 -4.30 19.79
C ILE A 3 -0.34 -4.98 19.49
N SER A 4 -0.65 -6.07 20.20
CA SER A 4 -1.92 -6.79 20.05
C SER A 4 -3.13 -5.91 20.44
N SER A 5 -3.06 -5.13 21.53
CA SER A 5 -4.15 -4.23 21.91
C SER A 5 -4.32 -3.08 20.91
N HIS A 6 -3.21 -2.47 20.46
CA HIS A 6 -3.28 -1.42 19.45
C HIS A 6 -3.85 -1.92 18.10
N LEU A 7 -3.45 -3.13 17.71
CA LEU A 7 -3.98 -3.76 16.48
C LEU A 7 -5.49 -3.96 16.57
N ALA A 8 -5.97 -4.50 17.70
CA ALA A 8 -7.39 -4.70 17.93
C ALA A 8 -8.19 -3.37 17.93
N GLU A 9 -7.64 -2.31 18.55
CA GLU A 9 -8.25 -0.98 18.53
C GLU A 9 -8.36 -0.41 17.10
N VAL A 10 -7.31 -0.57 16.28
CA VAL A 10 -7.32 -0.12 14.88
C VAL A 10 -8.32 -0.92 14.05
N GLN A 11 -8.36 -2.24 14.21
CA GLN A 11 -9.32 -3.10 13.50
C GLN A 11 -10.76 -2.77 13.88
N GLN A 12 -11.04 -2.59 15.17
CA GLN A 12 -12.36 -2.16 15.63
C GLN A 12 -12.76 -0.81 15.02
N ALA A 13 -11.84 0.16 15.02
CA ALA A 13 -12.10 1.47 14.45
C ALA A 13 -12.36 1.43 12.93
N ILE A 14 -11.72 0.50 12.18
CA ILE A 14 -12.00 0.27 10.76
C ILE A 14 -13.43 -0.27 10.61
N THR A 15 -13.81 -1.31 11.36
CA THR A 15 -15.16 -1.89 11.31
C THR A 15 -16.25 -0.86 11.65
N GLU A 16 -16.01 -0.01 12.65
CA GLU A 16 -16.91 1.09 12.98
C GLU A 16 -17.08 2.08 11.81
N CYS A 17 -15.97 2.45 11.15
CA CYS A 17 -16.01 3.33 9.98
C CYS A 17 -16.69 2.70 8.77
N GLU A 18 -16.54 1.39 8.55
CA GLU A 18 -17.26 0.66 7.50
C GLU A 18 -18.77 0.75 7.72
N LYS A 19 -19.23 0.50 8.94
CA LYS A 19 -20.65 0.62 9.32
C LYS A 19 -21.18 2.04 9.15
N GLU A 20 -20.45 3.04 9.64
CA GLU A 20 -20.81 4.46 9.47
C GLU A 20 -20.92 4.86 7.98
N ALA A 21 -20.10 4.25 7.13
CA ALA A 21 -20.10 4.50 5.69
C ALA A 21 -21.12 3.65 4.92
N GLY A 22 -21.92 2.81 5.60
CA GLY A 22 -22.89 1.90 4.98
C GLY A 22 -22.23 0.81 4.15
N ARG A 23 -21.02 0.36 4.54
CA ARG A 23 -20.24 -0.67 3.86
C ARG A 23 -20.31 -2.00 4.61
N GLU A 24 -20.03 -3.08 3.91
CA GLU A 24 -19.94 -4.40 4.52
C GLU A 24 -18.71 -4.50 5.44
N ASP A 25 -18.84 -5.24 6.53
CA ASP A 25 -17.75 -5.55 7.44
C ASP A 25 -16.66 -6.31 6.68
N GLY A 26 -15.39 -5.89 6.83
CA GLY A 26 -14.25 -6.49 6.14
C GLY A 26 -14.06 -6.02 4.68
N SER A 27 -14.79 -5.00 4.24
CA SER A 27 -14.59 -4.36 2.93
C SER A 27 -13.31 -3.55 2.83
N VAL A 28 -12.62 -3.32 3.97
CA VAL A 28 -11.36 -2.57 4.07
C VAL A 28 -10.27 -3.45 4.67
N THR A 29 -9.19 -3.61 3.94
CA THR A 29 -8.01 -4.33 4.41
C THR A 29 -7.03 -3.39 5.13
N LEU A 30 -6.65 -3.77 6.35
CA LEU A 30 -5.60 -3.09 7.10
C LEU A 30 -4.23 -3.56 6.65
N ILE A 31 -3.41 -2.67 6.09
CA ILE A 31 -1.99 -2.89 5.88
C ILE A 31 -1.24 -2.37 7.12
N ALA A 32 -0.68 -3.28 7.92
CA ALA A 32 0.17 -2.92 9.06
C ALA A 32 1.55 -2.49 8.57
N VAL A 33 1.87 -1.20 8.70
CA VAL A 33 3.11 -0.62 8.16
C VAL A 33 4.26 -0.84 9.12
N SER A 34 5.08 -1.86 8.84
CA SER A 34 6.16 -2.34 9.71
C SER A 34 7.55 -1.82 9.35
N LYS A 35 7.62 -0.80 8.45
CA LYS A 35 8.89 -0.15 8.12
C LYS A 35 9.65 0.31 9.37
N THR A 36 10.97 0.11 9.40
CA THR A 36 11.90 0.48 10.48
C THR A 36 11.78 -0.31 11.78
N PHE A 37 10.82 -1.19 11.91
CA PHE A 37 10.72 -2.13 13.03
C PHE A 37 11.45 -3.43 12.70
N ASP A 38 12.05 -4.03 13.73
CA ASP A 38 12.76 -5.31 13.62
C ASP A 38 11.80 -6.50 13.50
N ALA A 39 12.35 -7.67 13.20
CA ALA A 39 11.58 -8.90 13.03
C ALA A 39 10.82 -9.29 14.29
N ASP A 40 11.42 -9.12 15.48
CA ASP A 40 10.80 -9.47 16.77
C ASP A 40 9.58 -8.60 17.06
N THR A 41 9.62 -7.33 16.67
CA THR A 41 8.49 -6.42 16.80
C THR A 41 7.37 -6.79 15.82
N VAL A 42 7.71 -7.13 14.58
CA VAL A 42 6.75 -7.57 13.55
C VAL A 42 6.13 -8.91 13.92
N ASP A 43 6.89 -9.84 14.48
CA ASP A 43 6.41 -11.15 14.96
C ASP A 43 5.27 -11.02 15.98
N LYS A 44 5.32 -10.00 16.86
CA LYS A 44 4.21 -9.73 17.82
C LYS A 44 2.89 -9.40 17.13
N ALA A 45 2.93 -8.69 15.99
CA ALA A 45 1.73 -8.40 15.20
C ALA A 45 1.25 -9.65 14.43
N LEU A 46 2.18 -10.47 13.92
CA LEU A 46 1.88 -11.77 13.31
C LEU A 46 1.22 -12.72 14.32
N MET A 47 1.77 -12.83 15.54
CA MET A 47 1.18 -13.61 16.65
C MET A 47 -0.22 -13.10 17.02
N ALA A 48 -0.50 -11.81 16.87
CA ALA A 48 -1.83 -11.23 17.09
C ALA A 48 -2.80 -11.45 15.91
N GLY A 49 -2.40 -12.17 14.87
CA GLY A 49 -3.24 -12.52 13.72
C GLY A 49 -3.16 -11.59 12.52
N GLN A 50 -2.33 -10.55 12.54
CA GLN A 50 -2.15 -9.70 11.36
C GLN A 50 -1.40 -10.46 10.26
N ARG A 51 -1.87 -10.33 9.00
CA ARG A 51 -1.30 -11.04 7.85
C ARG A 51 -0.90 -10.12 6.71
N VAL A 52 -1.46 -8.93 6.60
CA VAL A 52 -1.16 -7.97 5.53
C VAL A 52 -0.23 -6.88 6.05
N PHE A 53 0.98 -6.79 5.51
CA PHE A 53 2.02 -5.88 5.98
C PHE A 53 2.53 -4.97 4.87
N GLY A 54 3.00 -3.77 5.26
CA GLY A 54 3.56 -2.80 4.33
C GLY A 54 4.98 -2.38 4.67
N GLU A 55 5.85 -2.40 3.66
CA GLU A 55 7.24 -1.96 3.74
C GLU A 55 7.54 -0.84 2.75
N ASN A 56 8.45 0.05 3.13
CA ASN A 56 8.84 1.16 2.26
C ASN A 56 10.07 0.87 1.42
N LYS A 57 10.95 -0.04 1.86
CA LYS A 57 12.26 -0.28 1.25
C LYS A 57 12.50 -1.77 1.05
N VAL A 58 12.84 -2.15 -0.19
CA VAL A 58 13.15 -3.54 -0.56
C VAL A 58 14.28 -4.12 0.29
N GLN A 59 15.37 -3.36 0.51
CA GLN A 59 16.53 -3.85 1.27
C GLN A 59 16.21 -4.12 2.74
N GLU A 60 15.40 -3.27 3.36
CA GLU A 60 14.96 -3.46 4.74
C GLU A 60 14.08 -4.70 4.86
N ALA A 61 13.14 -4.86 3.93
CA ALA A 61 12.24 -6.00 3.88
C ALA A 61 13.03 -7.32 3.68
N LYS A 62 14.04 -7.35 2.82
CA LYS A 62 14.93 -8.52 2.61
C LYS A 62 15.66 -8.95 3.88
N GLY A 63 15.93 -8.03 4.79
CA GLY A 63 16.63 -8.33 6.05
C GLY A 63 15.77 -9.00 7.12
N LYS A 64 14.44 -8.99 6.99
CA LYS A 64 13.54 -9.53 8.03
C LYS A 64 12.47 -10.50 7.52
N TRP A 65 11.89 -10.27 6.37
CA TRP A 65 10.73 -11.04 5.90
C TRP A 65 11.00 -12.49 5.50
N PRO A 66 12.17 -12.88 4.96
CA PRO A 66 12.43 -14.30 4.67
C PRO A 66 12.25 -15.20 5.91
N GLN A 67 12.83 -14.84 7.04
CA GLN A 67 12.70 -15.60 8.30
C GLN A 67 11.26 -15.63 8.84
N LEU A 68 10.54 -14.50 8.72
CA LEU A 68 9.15 -14.42 9.15
C LEU A 68 8.24 -15.29 8.28
N ARG A 69 8.49 -15.37 6.97
CA ARG A 69 7.73 -16.20 6.05
C ARG A 69 8.00 -17.72 6.20
N GLU A 70 9.15 -18.10 6.71
CA GLU A 70 9.39 -19.49 7.11
C GLU A 70 8.46 -19.93 8.25
N LYS A 71 8.05 -18.98 9.10
CA LYS A 71 7.19 -19.20 10.26
C LYS A 71 5.70 -18.97 9.96
N TYR A 72 5.40 -18.08 9.01
CA TYR A 72 4.05 -17.68 8.62
C TYR A 72 3.92 -17.65 7.10
N ASP A 73 3.33 -18.68 6.52
CA ASP A 73 3.22 -18.89 5.06
C ASP A 73 2.05 -18.12 4.42
N ASP A 74 1.11 -17.62 5.26
CA ASP A 74 -0.09 -16.90 4.86
C ASP A 74 0.06 -15.36 4.86
N VAL A 75 1.30 -14.84 4.91
CA VAL A 75 1.56 -13.39 4.91
C VAL A 75 1.52 -12.81 3.51
N GLU A 76 0.75 -11.72 3.36
CA GLU A 76 0.77 -10.86 2.18
C GLU A 76 1.61 -9.61 2.44
N LEU A 77 2.69 -9.42 1.69
CA LEU A 77 3.66 -8.33 1.86
C LEU A 77 3.55 -7.31 0.74
N HIS A 78 3.25 -6.07 1.11
CA HIS A 78 3.07 -4.95 0.19
C HIS A 78 4.28 -4.01 0.19
N LEU A 79 4.80 -3.68 -0.99
CA LEU A 79 5.73 -2.55 -1.15
C LEU A 79 4.91 -1.27 -1.33
N ILE A 80 4.94 -0.40 -0.33
CA ILE A 80 4.18 0.86 -0.32
C ILE A 80 5.05 2.11 -0.44
N GLY A 81 6.37 1.95 -0.47
CA GLY A 81 7.34 3.03 -0.70
C GLY A 81 7.88 3.03 -2.13
N PRO A 82 8.64 4.10 -2.52
CA PRO A 82 9.11 4.26 -3.88
C PRO A 82 10.07 3.14 -4.31
N LEU A 83 9.90 2.65 -5.54
CA LEU A 83 10.71 1.59 -6.12
C LEU A 83 11.75 2.16 -7.09
N GLN A 84 13.03 1.82 -6.86
CA GLN A 84 14.10 2.06 -7.83
C GLN A 84 14.16 0.93 -8.87
N SER A 85 14.42 1.25 -10.14
CA SER A 85 14.40 0.26 -11.22
C SER A 85 15.41 -0.88 -11.02
N ASN A 86 16.58 -0.60 -10.44
CA ASN A 86 17.61 -1.60 -10.14
C ASN A 86 17.22 -2.53 -8.97
N LYS A 87 16.10 -2.27 -8.30
CA LYS A 87 15.55 -3.11 -7.23
C LYS A 87 14.30 -3.89 -7.67
N ALA A 88 13.86 -3.76 -8.92
CA ALA A 88 12.68 -4.45 -9.43
C ALA A 88 12.79 -5.97 -9.28
N LYS A 89 13.96 -6.58 -9.57
CA LYS A 89 14.21 -7.99 -9.38
C LYS A 89 13.92 -8.46 -7.95
N ASP A 90 14.50 -7.78 -6.98
CA ASP A 90 14.34 -8.11 -5.57
C ASP A 90 12.91 -7.84 -5.08
N ALA A 91 12.28 -6.77 -5.59
CA ALA A 91 10.91 -6.43 -5.25
C ALA A 91 9.93 -7.50 -5.76
N VAL A 92 10.05 -7.92 -7.00
CA VAL A 92 9.21 -8.99 -7.57
C VAL A 92 9.41 -10.31 -6.83
N ALA A 93 10.65 -10.65 -6.45
CA ALA A 93 10.92 -11.88 -5.70
C ALA A 93 10.26 -11.89 -4.32
N LEU A 94 10.27 -10.74 -3.61
CA LEU A 94 9.91 -10.68 -2.19
C LEU A 94 8.46 -10.29 -1.93
N PHE A 95 7.91 -9.34 -2.69
CA PHE A 95 6.59 -8.78 -2.41
C PHE A 95 5.47 -9.51 -3.19
N ASP A 96 4.26 -9.43 -2.66
CA ASP A 96 3.04 -9.95 -3.29
C ASP A 96 2.28 -8.82 -3.99
N VAL A 97 2.41 -7.59 -3.47
CA VAL A 97 1.75 -6.40 -4.00
C VAL A 97 2.73 -5.22 -4.05
N ILE A 98 2.70 -4.43 -5.13
CA ILE A 98 3.48 -3.20 -5.28
C ILE A 98 2.53 -2.03 -5.50
N HIS A 99 2.59 -1.02 -4.62
CA HIS A 99 1.69 0.14 -4.64
C HIS A 99 2.27 1.37 -5.34
N SER A 100 3.53 1.35 -5.72
CA SER A 100 4.30 2.54 -6.11
C SER A 100 4.73 2.55 -7.57
N ILE A 101 3.86 2.08 -8.47
CA ILE A 101 4.11 2.22 -9.92
C ILE A 101 3.78 3.67 -10.30
N ASP A 102 4.82 4.45 -10.57
CA ASP A 102 4.75 5.91 -10.73
C ASP A 102 5.38 6.43 -12.04
N ARG A 103 5.87 5.55 -12.91
CA ARG A 103 6.49 5.92 -14.19
C ARG A 103 6.72 4.72 -15.10
N LYS A 104 6.79 4.98 -16.43
CA LYS A 104 6.97 3.92 -17.46
C LYS A 104 8.19 3.03 -17.23
N LYS A 105 9.31 3.60 -16.75
CA LYS A 105 10.54 2.83 -16.47
C LYS A 105 10.33 1.76 -15.40
N ILE A 106 9.59 2.08 -14.34
CA ILE A 106 9.27 1.12 -13.27
C ILE A 106 8.29 0.06 -13.76
N ALA A 107 7.22 0.45 -14.44
CA ALA A 107 6.25 -0.50 -15.00
C ALA A 107 6.91 -1.53 -15.91
N ARG A 108 7.79 -1.08 -16.84
CA ARG A 108 8.56 -2.01 -17.69
C ARG A 108 9.51 -2.91 -16.92
N ALA A 109 10.21 -2.38 -15.90
CA ALA A 109 11.14 -3.17 -15.10
C ALA A 109 10.41 -4.25 -14.30
N ILE A 110 9.24 -3.94 -13.72
CA ILE A 110 8.39 -4.91 -13.03
C ILE A 110 7.91 -5.98 -14.00
N ARG A 111 7.37 -5.60 -15.18
CA ARG A 111 6.91 -6.57 -16.20
C ARG A 111 7.99 -7.57 -16.58
N VAL A 112 9.18 -7.09 -16.90
CA VAL A 112 10.33 -7.92 -17.27
C VAL A 112 10.70 -8.91 -16.14
N GLU A 113 10.70 -8.45 -14.90
CA GLU A 113 11.08 -9.31 -13.77
C GLU A 113 9.95 -10.28 -13.39
N MET A 114 8.69 -9.92 -13.54
CA MET A 114 7.56 -10.86 -13.38
C MET A 114 7.63 -12.00 -14.39
N GLU A 115 7.92 -11.70 -15.66
CA GLU A 115 8.11 -12.73 -16.69
C GLU A 115 9.28 -13.64 -16.39
N LYS A 116 10.46 -13.09 -16.06
CA LYS A 116 11.67 -13.87 -15.74
C LYS A 116 11.48 -14.79 -14.55
N GLN A 117 10.69 -14.37 -13.55
CA GLN A 117 10.50 -15.11 -12.31
C GLN A 117 9.21 -15.96 -12.34
N SER A 118 8.43 -15.90 -13.43
CA SER A 118 7.12 -16.55 -13.57
C SER A 118 6.22 -16.24 -12.36
N LYS A 119 6.20 -14.96 -11.92
CA LYS A 119 5.49 -14.53 -10.73
C LYS A 119 4.48 -13.43 -11.07
N GLU A 120 3.25 -13.61 -10.60
CA GLU A 120 2.20 -12.61 -10.66
C GLU A 120 2.15 -11.80 -9.38
N LEU A 121 1.89 -10.50 -9.50
CA LEU A 121 1.80 -9.55 -8.38
C LEU A 121 0.52 -8.74 -8.46
N GLY A 122 0.02 -8.32 -7.30
CA GLY A 122 -0.95 -7.24 -7.21
C GLY A 122 -0.27 -5.90 -7.50
N LEU A 123 -0.80 -5.11 -8.45
CA LEU A 123 -0.15 -3.88 -8.88
C LEU A 123 -1.08 -2.67 -8.70
N PHE A 124 -0.54 -1.62 -8.08
CA PHE A 124 -1.22 -0.33 -7.92
C PHE A 124 -0.40 0.78 -8.58
N ILE A 125 -1.09 1.67 -9.27
CA ILE A 125 -0.50 2.90 -9.80
C ILE A 125 -0.63 3.99 -8.74
N GLN A 126 0.49 4.65 -8.44
CA GLN A 126 0.51 5.79 -7.53
C GLN A 126 0.17 7.07 -8.28
N ILE A 127 -0.86 7.78 -7.80
CA ILE A 127 -1.29 9.07 -8.32
C ILE A 127 -0.84 10.18 -7.37
N ASN A 128 -0.20 11.21 -7.90
CA ASN A 128 0.18 12.42 -7.18
C ASN A 128 -1.00 13.41 -7.21
N THR A 129 -1.95 13.19 -6.32
CA THR A 129 -3.20 13.96 -6.28
C THR A 129 -3.04 15.42 -5.91
N GLY A 130 -1.92 15.80 -5.29
CA GLY A 130 -1.59 17.19 -4.96
C GLY A 130 -0.77 17.90 -6.04
N ALA A 131 -0.39 17.20 -7.12
CA ALA A 131 0.49 17.70 -8.18
C ALA A 131 1.79 18.35 -7.64
N GLU A 132 2.32 17.83 -6.51
CA GLU A 132 3.54 18.32 -5.86
C GLU A 132 4.78 17.81 -6.61
N PRO A 133 5.63 18.69 -7.17
CA PRO A 133 6.76 18.27 -8.02
C PRO A 133 7.78 17.33 -7.35
N GLN A 134 7.89 17.43 -6.01
CA GLN A 134 8.83 16.62 -5.21
C GLN A 134 8.27 15.24 -4.81
N LYS A 135 6.98 14.98 -5.02
CA LYS A 135 6.36 13.71 -4.68
C LYS A 135 6.30 12.75 -5.85
N ALA A 136 6.44 11.46 -5.55
CA ALA A 136 6.24 10.39 -6.50
C ALA A 136 4.74 10.25 -6.87
N GLY A 137 4.48 9.73 -8.06
CA GLY A 137 3.15 9.48 -8.57
C GLY A 137 2.91 10.14 -9.93
N ILE A 138 2.01 9.56 -10.70
CA ILE A 138 1.54 10.10 -11.97
C ILE A 138 0.62 11.29 -11.68
N LEU A 139 0.72 12.37 -12.47
CA LEU A 139 -0.23 13.48 -12.36
C LEU A 139 -1.65 13.03 -12.71
N PRO A 140 -2.68 13.61 -12.10
CA PRO A 140 -4.07 13.22 -12.34
C PRO A 140 -4.50 13.30 -13.81
N ASP A 141 -3.97 14.27 -14.57
CA ASP A 141 -4.29 14.46 -15.97
C ASP A 141 -3.62 13.40 -16.89
N ASP A 142 -2.48 12.85 -16.46
CA ASP A 142 -1.75 11.79 -17.19
C ASP A 142 -2.19 10.37 -16.78
N ALA A 143 -3.12 10.25 -15.79
CA ALA A 143 -3.45 8.99 -15.16
C ALA A 143 -4.05 7.97 -16.13
N ASP A 144 -4.99 8.38 -16.98
CA ASP A 144 -5.69 7.48 -17.89
C ASP A 144 -4.74 6.91 -18.96
N ASP A 145 -3.88 7.74 -19.53
CA ASP A 145 -2.88 7.33 -20.51
C ASP A 145 -1.85 6.37 -19.89
N PHE A 146 -1.46 6.63 -18.64
CA PHE A 146 -0.52 5.76 -17.95
C PHE A 146 -1.15 4.41 -17.53
N ILE A 147 -2.41 4.42 -17.11
CA ILE A 147 -3.17 3.20 -16.83
C ILE A 147 -3.29 2.36 -18.10
N GLY A 148 -3.70 2.98 -19.20
CA GLY A 148 -3.78 2.33 -20.52
C GLY A 148 -2.43 1.73 -20.96
N PHE A 149 -1.33 2.48 -20.78
CA PHE A 149 0.01 1.96 -21.02
C PHE A 149 0.31 0.71 -20.19
N CYS A 150 0.01 0.71 -18.89
CA CYS A 150 0.26 -0.44 -18.03
C CYS A 150 -0.60 -1.65 -18.40
N GLN A 151 -1.89 -1.45 -18.63
CA GLN A 151 -2.85 -2.54 -18.87
C GLN A 151 -2.76 -3.07 -20.30
N VAL A 152 -2.72 -2.18 -21.29
CA VAL A 152 -2.83 -2.57 -22.72
C VAL A 152 -1.46 -2.85 -23.33
N GLU A 153 -0.49 -1.93 -23.17
CA GLU A 153 0.82 -2.09 -23.82
C GLU A 153 1.70 -3.11 -23.07
N LEU A 154 1.65 -3.13 -21.72
CA LEU A 154 2.47 -4.04 -20.90
C LEU A 154 1.72 -5.28 -20.45
N GLY A 155 0.40 -5.36 -20.61
CA GLY A 155 -0.40 -6.48 -20.13
C GLY A 155 -0.33 -6.68 -18.60
N LEU A 156 -0.13 -5.59 -17.85
CA LEU A 156 -0.08 -5.65 -16.39
C LEU A 156 -1.48 -5.68 -15.79
N ASN A 157 -1.71 -6.56 -14.83
CA ASN A 157 -2.96 -6.58 -14.05
C ASN A 157 -2.93 -5.48 -12.99
N VAL A 158 -3.40 -4.27 -13.35
CA VAL A 158 -3.53 -3.15 -12.43
C VAL A 158 -4.78 -3.35 -11.58
N ARG A 159 -4.60 -3.78 -10.34
CA ARG A 159 -5.69 -4.03 -9.37
C ARG A 159 -6.27 -2.74 -8.81
N GLY A 160 -5.42 -1.74 -8.58
CA GLY A 160 -5.82 -0.56 -7.83
C GLY A 160 -5.02 0.71 -8.12
N LEU A 161 -5.47 1.79 -7.49
CA LEU A 161 -4.76 3.06 -7.42
C LEU A 161 -4.36 3.39 -5.98
N MET A 162 -3.25 4.11 -5.83
CA MET A 162 -2.76 4.56 -4.53
C MET A 162 -2.50 6.06 -4.55
N CYS A 163 -2.80 6.74 -3.44
CA CYS A 163 -2.34 8.12 -3.23
C CYS A 163 -1.86 8.37 -1.80
N ILE A 164 -1.07 9.44 -1.69
CA ILE A 164 -0.67 10.06 -0.43
C ILE A 164 -0.96 11.55 -0.59
N PRO A 165 -2.06 12.07 -0.01
CA PRO A 165 -2.41 13.49 -0.09
C PRO A 165 -1.30 14.42 0.45
N PRO A 166 -1.27 15.70 0.08
CA PRO A 166 -0.46 16.70 0.75
C PRO A 166 -0.73 16.72 2.25
N PHE A 167 0.33 16.93 3.04
CA PHE A 167 0.22 16.84 4.51
C PHE A 167 -0.61 17.99 5.10
N ASP A 168 -0.54 19.16 4.48
CA ASP A 168 -1.12 20.42 4.98
C ASP A 168 -2.53 20.70 4.40
N GLU A 169 -3.09 19.76 3.63
CA GLU A 169 -4.38 19.94 2.98
C GLU A 169 -5.44 18.97 3.53
N ASP A 170 -6.72 19.31 3.33
CA ASP A 170 -7.83 18.38 3.57
C ASP A 170 -7.68 17.16 2.63
N PRO A 171 -7.54 15.93 3.15
CA PRO A 171 -7.35 14.74 2.33
C PRO A 171 -8.59 14.35 1.51
N LYS A 172 -9.77 14.80 1.90
CA LYS A 172 -11.04 14.40 1.29
C LYS A 172 -11.16 14.69 -0.21
N PRO A 173 -10.76 15.89 -0.74
CA PRO A 173 -10.76 16.13 -2.19
C PRO A 173 -9.85 15.17 -2.95
N HIS A 174 -8.68 14.83 -2.38
CA HIS A 174 -7.70 13.92 -2.97
C HIS A 174 -8.21 12.48 -3.06
N PHE A 175 -8.85 11.98 -1.99
CA PHE A 175 -9.49 10.67 -1.99
C PHE A 175 -10.65 10.59 -3.01
N LYS A 176 -11.46 11.64 -3.11
CA LYS A 176 -12.51 11.73 -4.13
C LYS A 176 -11.95 11.74 -5.55
N MET A 177 -10.83 12.45 -5.76
CA MET A 177 -10.14 12.48 -7.05
C MET A 177 -9.63 11.09 -7.43
N LEU A 178 -8.93 10.41 -6.51
CA LEU A 178 -8.45 9.04 -6.75
C LEU A 178 -9.59 8.09 -7.12
N ARG A 179 -10.71 8.15 -6.37
CA ARG A 179 -11.92 7.34 -6.64
C ARG A 179 -12.53 7.64 -8.02
N LYS A 180 -12.54 8.92 -8.45
CA LYS A 180 -13.04 9.29 -9.78
C LYS A 180 -12.16 8.70 -10.88
N ILE A 181 -10.83 8.79 -10.73
CA ILE A 181 -9.87 8.21 -11.70
C ILE A 181 -10.08 6.68 -11.76
N ALA A 182 -10.15 6.00 -10.63
CA ALA A 182 -10.37 4.56 -10.57
C ALA A 182 -11.68 4.15 -11.27
N LYS A 183 -12.78 4.84 -10.95
CA LYS A 183 -14.09 4.54 -11.53
C LYS A 183 -14.13 4.65 -13.05
N ARG A 184 -13.52 5.69 -13.64
CA ARG A 184 -13.52 5.88 -15.11
C ARG A 184 -12.61 4.90 -15.84
N ASN A 185 -11.70 4.22 -15.12
CA ASN A 185 -10.80 3.19 -15.64
C ASN A 185 -11.20 1.76 -15.23
N ASP A 186 -12.39 1.55 -14.68
CA ASP A 186 -12.91 0.27 -14.16
C ASP A 186 -11.98 -0.40 -13.13
N ILE A 187 -11.29 0.40 -12.32
CA ILE A 187 -10.40 -0.06 -11.24
C ILE A 187 -11.17 -0.01 -9.92
N ARG A 188 -11.10 -1.10 -9.13
CA ARG A 188 -11.93 -1.24 -7.92
C ARG A 188 -11.19 -0.97 -6.62
N GLU A 189 -9.90 -1.26 -6.55
CA GLU A 189 -9.13 -1.18 -5.31
C GLU A 189 -8.49 0.20 -5.14
N LEU A 190 -8.62 0.75 -3.92
CA LEU A 190 -8.11 2.06 -3.55
C LEU A 190 -7.27 1.97 -2.28
N SER A 191 -5.95 2.13 -2.44
CA SER A 191 -5.00 2.21 -1.32
C SER A 191 -4.80 3.68 -0.94
N MET A 192 -5.53 4.14 0.06
CA MET A 192 -5.48 5.52 0.54
C MET A 192 -5.86 5.58 2.02
N GLY A 193 -5.36 6.58 2.72
CA GLY A 193 -5.52 6.73 4.16
C GLY A 193 -4.38 6.09 4.97
N MET A 194 -3.87 6.88 5.92
CA MET A 194 -2.82 6.54 6.87
C MET A 194 -3.32 6.77 8.30
N SER A 195 -2.46 6.65 9.30
CA SER A 195 -2.82 6.76 10.73
C SER A 195 -3.63 8.02 11.09
N SER A 196 -3.45 9.13 10.38
CA SER A 196 -4.15 10.40 10.66
C SER A 196 -5.48 10.57 9.92
N ASP A 197 -5.68 9.91 8.79
CA ASP A 197 -6.77 10.20 7.84
C ASP A 197 -7.51 8.95 7.30
N TYR A 198 -7.16 7.73 7.78
CA TYR A 198 -7.78 6.50 7.28
C TYR A 198 -9.30 6.46 7.48
N ARG A 199 -9.83 7.09 8.55
CA ARG A 199 -11.28 7.16 8.80
C ARG A 199 -12.00 7.93 7.68
N GLU A 200 -11.45 9.06 7.24
CA GLU A 200 -11.98 9.79 6.09
C GLU A 200 -11.79 9.01 4.80
N ALA A 201 -10.65 8.35 4.61
CA ALA A 201 -10.40 7.53 3.43
C ALA A 201 -11.43 6.39 3.29
N ILE A 202 -11.82 5.73 4.37
CA ILE A 202 -12.85 4.69 4.40
C ILE A 202 -14.19 5.26 3.91
N LYS A 203 -14.59 6.43 4.41
CA LYS A 203 -15.82 7.14 3.98
C LYS A 203 -15.78 7.52 2.49
N GLN A 204 -14.58 7.75 1.95
CA GLN A 204 -14.40 8.05 0.52
C GLN A 204 -14.19 6.80 -0.36
N GLY A 205 -14.23 5.59 0.22
CA GLY A 205 -14.22 4.33 -0.52
C GLY A 205 -12.87 3.60 -0.54
N ALA A 206 -11.94 3.89 0.37
CA ALA A 206 -10.71 3.12 0.50
C ALA A 206 -11.01 1.62 0.67
N THR A 207 -10.26 0.77 -0.03
CA THR A 207 -10.29 -0.69 0.16
C THR A 207 -9.06 -1.17 0.93
N PHE A 208 -8.00 -0.38 0.94
CA PHE A 208 -6.79 -0.58 1.75
C PHE A 208 -6.45 0.69 2.51
N VAL A 209 -6.18 0.55 3.81
CA VAL A 209 -5.64 1.61 4.67
C VAL A 209 -4.28 1.19 5.22
N ARG A 210 -3.36 2.14 5.37
CA ARG A 210 -1.96 1.90 5.74
C ARG A 210 -1.66 2.51 7.10
N VAL A 211 -1.67 1.70 8.15
CA VAL A 211 -1.50 2.17 9.53
C VAL A 211 -0.21 1.63 10.13
N GLY A 212 0.63 2.50 10.66
CA GLY A 212 1.91 2.15 11.27
C GLY A 212 2.01 2.60 12.72
N SER A 213 2.12 3.91 12.96
CA SER A 213 2.36 4.46 14.31
C SER A 213 1.28 4.14 15.33
N ALA A 214 0.04 3.98 14.91
CA ALA A 214 -1.04 3.59 15.80
C ALA A 214 -0.95 2.11 16.24
N ILE A 215 -0.21 1.25 15.51
CA ILE A 215 -0.01 -0.17 15.85
C ILE A 215 1.31 -0.36 16.60
N PHE A 216 2.42 0.12 16.00
CA PHE A 216 3.78 -0.15 16.47
C PHE A 216 4.35 0.94 17.38
N GLY A 217 3.65 2.06 17.53
CA GLY A 217 4.12 3.22 18.29
C GLY A 217 5.02 4.17 17.48
N HIS A 218 5.48 5.22 18.16
CA HIS A 218 6.45 6.15 17.60
C HIS A 218 7.85 5.56 17.66
N ARG A 219 8.67 5.86 16.65
CA ARG A 219 10.07 5.44 16.59
C ARG A 219 10.84 6.04 17.75
N GLU A 220 11.62 5.23 18.46
CA GLU A 220 12.74 5.76 19.22
C GLU A 220 13.73 6.36 18.21
N LYS A 221 13.99 7.67 18.33
CA LYS A 221 15.07 8.29 17.56
C LYS A 221 16.37 7.64 18.02
N LYS A 222 16.96 6.77 17.18
CA LYS A 222 18.34 6.34 17.40
C LYS A 222 19.18 7.62 17.43
N LYS A 223 19.77 7.89 18.61
CA LYS A 223 20.76 8.96 18.81
C LYS A 223 22.00 8.66 17.99
#